data_c64804d55c13978a79ebaf53872a69e9
#
_entry.id   c64804d55c13978a79ebaf53872a69e9
#
_cell.length_a   1.000
_cell.length_b   1.000
_cell.length_c   1.000
_cell.angle_alpha   90.00
_cell.angle_beta   90.00
_cell.angle_gamma   90.00
#
_symmetry.space_group_name_H-M   'P 1'
#
loop_
_entity.id
_entity.type
_entity.pdbx_description
1 polymer ?
#
loop_
_entity_poly.entity_id
_entity_poly.type
_entity_poly.pdbx_seq_one_letter_code
_entity_poly.pdbx_strand_id
1 'polypeptide(L)'
;MSEEIEQQAVMQKQWIPRTRLGKLVAEGKIKTMDEILRRGIPIKEPEIVDILIPNLQKEIIEVRKVQRQTDAGELSQIRVIVAVGDGENFVGIGKGKGKEFRMAFDDAVRNAKLNLIKVRKGCGSWECGCGRPHSVPILTRGKSGS
;
A
#
# COMPACT_ATOMS: atom_id res chain seq x y z
N MET A 1 3.61 14.39 20.95
CA MET A 1 4.07 15.11 19.73
C MET A 1 5.58 14.98 19.49
N SER A 2 6.43 15.20 20.49
CA SER A 2 7.89 15.06 20.35
C SER A 2 8.36 13.60 20.22
N GLU A 3 7.76 12.68 20.95
CA GLU A 3 8.13 11.26 20.95
C GLU A 3 7.82 10.55 19.61
N GLU A 4 6.71 10.90 18.96
CA GLU A 4 6.36 10.37 17.64
C GLU A 4 7.32 10.86 16.55
N ILE A 5 7.76 12.09 16.63
CA ILE A 5 8.74 12.68 15.71
C ILE A 5 10.12 12.05 15.91
N GLU A 6 10.50 11.78 17.16
CA GLU A 6 11.76 11.10 17.48
C GLU A 6 11.74 9.62 17.05
N GLN A 7 10.62 8.91 17.22
CA GLN A 7 10.45 7.54 16.73
C GLN A 7 10.50 7.46 15.21
N GLN A 8 9.90 8.40 14.50
CA GLN A 8 9.98 8.48 13.05
C GLN A 8 11.41 8.81 12.57
N ALA A 9 12.11 9.69 13.28
CA ALA A 9 13.49 10.02 12.98
C ALA A 9 14.46 8.85 13.25
N VAL A 10 14.19 8.02 14.28
CA VAL A 10 14.95 6.81 14.58
C VAL A 10 14.72 5.72 13.53
N MET A 11 13.49 5.55 13.05
CA MET A 11 13.21 4.63 11.95
C MET A 11 13.89 5.05 10.64
N GLN A 12 13.95 6.34 10.36
CA GLN A 12 14.66 6.87 9.19
C GLN A 12 16.17 6.66 9.25
N LYS A 13 16.74 6.64 10.44
CA LYS A 13 18.19 6.39 10.63
C LYS A 13 18.62 4.95 10.41
N GLN A 14 17.71 3.99 10.49
CA GLN A 14 18.02 2.56 10.35
C GLN A 14 17.78 2.01 8.93
N TRP A 15 17.09 2.77 8.08
CA TRP A 15 16.83 2.35 6.71
C TRP A 15 17.96 2.71 5.76
N ILE A 16 18.54 1.70 5.15
CA ILE A 16 19.57 1.86 4.12
C ILE A 16 18.91 1.61 2.75
N PRO A 17 18.80 2.62 1.88
CA PRO A 17 18.16 2.46 0.58
C PRO A 17 18.98 1.54 -0.33
N ARG A 18 18.35 0.52 -0.88
CA ARG A 18 18.95 -0.43 -1.82
C ARG A 18 18.67 -0.08 -3.28
N THR A 19 17.53 0.56 -3.54
CA THR A 19 17.12 0.94 -4.88
C THR A 19 17.57 2.36 -5.23
N ARG A 20 17.63 2.65 -6.53
CA ARG A 20 17.91 4.01 -7.02
C ARG A 20 16.84 5.00 -6.53
N LEU A 21 15.56 4.58 -6.54
CA LEU A 21 14.46 5.39 -6.02
C LEU A 21 14.60 5.66 -4.52
N GLY A 22 14.96 4.63 -3.73
CA GLY A 22 15.20 4.78 -2.30
C GLY A 22 16.30 5.79 -1.99
N LYS A 23 17.39 5.79 -2.77
CA LYS A 23 18.47 6.77 -2.63
C LYS A 23 17.98 8.20 -2.91
N LEU A 24 17.19 8.40 -3.97
CA LEU A 24 16.64 9.71 -4.32
C LEU A 24 15.67 10.23 -3.25
N VAL A 25 14.91 9.37 -2.62
CA VAL A 25 14.02 9.72 -1.51
C VAL A 25 14.81 10.05 -0.25
N ALA A 26 15.84 9.26 0.07
CA ALA A 26 16.71 9.51 1.21
C ALA A 26 17.49 10.81 1.09
N GLU A 27 17.91 11.19 -0.14
CA GLU A 27 18.58 12.45 -0.45
C GLU A 27 17.61 13.66 -0.48
N GLY A 28 16.29 13.43 -0.34
CA GLY A 28 15.29 14.48 -0.37
C GLY A 28 14.99 15.07 -1.74
N LYS A 29 15.44 14.45 -2.83
CA LYS A 29 15.16 14.89 -4.20
C LYS A 29 13.71 14.63 -4.61
N ILE A 30 13.09 13.62 -4.06
CA ILE A 30 11.68 13.28 -4.26
C ILE A 30 10.97 13.44 -2.92
N LYS A 31 10.02 14.34 -2.86
CA LYS A 31 9.29 14.69 -1.63
C LYS A 31 7.85 14.20 -1.65
N THR A 32 7.30 13.89 -2.81
CA THR A 32 5.89 13.54 -2.97
C THR A 32 5.74 12.19 -3.66
N MET A 33 4.76 11.43 -3.19
CA MET A 33 4.39 10.15 -3.81
C MET A 33 3.84 10.33 -5.23
N ASP A 34 3.17 11.45 -5.48
CA ASP A 34 2.62 11.80 -6.80
C ASP A 34 3.70 11.87 -7.89
N GLU A 35 4.88 12.36 -7.55
CA GLU A 35 6.01 12.45 -8.47
C GLU A 35 6.52 11.06 -8.90
N ILE A 36 6.55 10.11 -7.97
CA ILE A 36 6.94 8.72 -8.25
C ILE A 36 5.93 8.07 -9.19
N LEU A 37 4.64 8.24 -8.89
CA LEU A 37 3.57 7.63 -9.69
C LEU A 37 3.45 8.23 -11.08
N ARG A 38 3.68 9.54 -11.24
CA ARG A 38 3.72 10.20 -12.55
C ARG A 38 4.85 9.69 -13.43
N ARG A 39 6.00 9.43 -12.85
CA ARG A 39 7.17 8.88 -13.57
C ARG A 39 7.04 7.40 -13.88
N GLY A 40 6.03 6.72 -13.31
CA GLY A 40 5.81 5.29 -13.49
C GLY A 40 6.93 4.41 -12.92
N ILE A 41 7.63 4.90 -11.91
CA ILE A 41 8.72 4.15 -11.29
C ILE A 41 8.12 3.13 -10.30
N PRO A 42 8.44 1.84 -10.45
CA PRO A 42 7.93 0.82 -9.53
C PRO A 42 8.58 0.98 -8.14
N ILE A 43 7.73 0.97 -7.12
CA ILE A 43 8.16 0.99 -5.73
C ILE A 43 8.54 -0.44 -5.34
N LYS A 44 9.77 -0.66 -4.91
CA LYS A 44 10.27 -1.96 -4.46
C LYS A 44 10.55 -2.03 -2.96
N GLU A 45 10.59 -0.88 -2.30
CA GLU A 45 10.84 -0.76 -0.87
C GLU A 45 9.64 -0.13 -0.17
N PRO A 46 9.01 -0.81 0.79
CA PRO A 46 7.84 -0.28 1.50
C PRO A 46 8.17 0.93 2.39
N GLU A 47 9.42 1.04 2.83
CA GLU A 47 9.89 2.14 3.66
C GLU A 47 9.78 3.50 2.96
N ILE A 48 9.89 3.53 1.63
CA ILE A 48 9.69 4.74 0.83
C ILE A 48 8.29 5.32 1.07
N VAL A 49 7.28 4.45 1.12
CA VAL A 49 5.90 4.86 1.35
C VAL A 49 5.71 5.39 2.77
N ASP A 50 6.35 4.78 3.76
CA ASP A 50 6.28 5.23 5.15
C ASP A 50 6.91 6.62 5.35
N ILE A 51 7.94 6.94 4.60
CA ILE A 51 8.59 8.25 4.62
C ILE A 51 7.73 9.32 3.93
N LEU A 52 7.17 9.01 2.77
CA LEU A 52 6.41 9.95 1.96
C LEU A 52 4.99 10.17 2.46
N ILE A 53 4.39 9.15 3.06
CA ILE A 53 3.02 9.18 3.58
C ILE A 53 3.03 8.71 5.05
N PRO A 54 3.30 9.61 6.01
CA PRO A 54 3.37 9.24 7.42
C PRO A 54 2.00 8.85 8.01
N ASN A 55 0.91 9.36 7.47
CA ASN A 55 -0.46 9.13 7.94
C ASN A 55 -1.14 7.93 7.26
N LEU A 56 -0.41 6.86 7.00
CA LEU A 56 -0.93 5.70 6.33
C LEU A 56 -1.89 4.92 7.22
N GLN A 57 -3.14 4.83 6.80
CA GLN A 57 -4.16 4.02 7.45
C GLN A 57 -4.13 2.60 6.89
N LYS A 58 -4.39 1.63 7.74
CA LYS A 58 -4.43 0.21 7.39
C LYS A 58 -5.79 -0.35 7.77
N GLU A 59 -6.44 -1.02 6.85
CA GLU A 59 -7.73 -1.65 7.07
C GLU A 59 -7.73 -3.08 6.55
N ILE A 60 -8.25 -4.00 7.35
CA ILE A 60 -8.36 -5.41 6.96
C ILE A 60 -9.64 -5.59 6.18
N ILE A 61 -9.52 -6.03 4.92
CA ILE A 61 -10.68 -6.31 4.07
C ILE A 61 -11.20 -7.71 4.32
N GLU A 62 -10.31 -8.69 4.35
CA GLU A 62 -10.70 -10.09 4.47
C GLU A 62 -9.63 -10.92 5.17
N VAL A 63 -10.09 -11.84 5.99
CA VAL A 63 -9.24 -12.88 6.60
C VAL A 63 -9.85 -14.23 6.28
N ARG A 64 -9.09 -15.10 5.64
CA ARG A 64 -9.51 -16.47 5.32
C ARG A 64 -8.48 -17.49 5.75
N LYS A 65 -8.95 -18.58 6.30
CA LYS A 65 -8.14 -19.79 6.47
C LYS A 65 -8.14 -20.57 5.15
N VAL A 66 -6.97 -20.80 4.60
CA VAL A 66 -6.77 -21.59 3.39
C VAL A 66 -6.08 -22.89 3.75
N GLN A 67 -6.55 -24.00 3.20
CA GLN A 67 -6.02 -25.31 3.45
C GLN A 67 -5.56 -25.95 2.14
N ARG A 68 -4.44 -26.62 2.19
CA ARG A 68 -3.94 -27.44 1.09
C ARG A 68 -3.70 -28.84 1.62
N GLN A 69 -4.27 -29.81 0.96
CA GLN A 69 -4.03 -31.21 1.28
C GLN A 69 -2.71 -31.66 0.67
N THR A 70 -1.85 -32.22 1.50
CA THR A 70 -0.58 -32.83 1.10
C THR A 70 -0.56 -34.29 1.50
N ASP A 71 0.39 -35.09 0.97
CA ASP A 71 0.54 -36.52 1.32
C ASP A 71 0.76 -36.74 2.82
N ALA A 72 1.29 -35.75 3.54
CA ALA A 72 1.54 -35.80 4.99
C ALA A 72 0.39 -35.21 5.85
N GLY A 73 -0.73 -34.76 5.25
CA GLY A 73 -1.86 -34.17 5.92
C GLY A 73 -2.26 -32.80 5.39
N GLU A 74 -3.10 -32.08 6.13
CA GLU A 74 -3.59 -30.76 5.76
C GLU A 74 -2.61 -29.67 6.19
N LEU A 75 -2.23 -28.81 5.25
CA LEU A 75 -1.44 -27.62 5.49
C LEU A 75 -2.39 -26.41 5.57
N SER A 76 -2.55 -25.86 6.78
CA SER A 76 -3.39 -24.69 7.00
C SER A 76 -2.56 -23.42 7.01
N GLN A 77 -3.04 -22.42 6.28
CA GLN A 77 -2.46 -21.08 6.28
C GLN A 77 -3.57 -20.04 6.41
N ILE A 78 -3.23 -18.89 6.92
CA ILE A 78 -4.13 -17.73 6.99
C ILE A 78 -3.78 -16.80 5.83
N ARG A 79 -4.79 -16.43 5.05
CA ARG A 79 -4.68 -15.40 4.03
C ARG A 79 -5.37 -14.14 4.53
N VAL A 80 -4.66 -13.03 4.45
CA VAL A 80 -5.18 -11.72 4.82
C VAL A 80 -5.12 -10.79 3.62
N ILE A 81 -6.16 -10.03 3.40
CA ILE A 81 -6.21 -8.96 2.42
C ILE A 81 -6.35 -7.65 3.18
N VAL A 82 -5.41 -6.74 2.95
CA VAL A 82 -5.35 -5.43 3.63
C VAL A 82 -5.36 -4.33 2.60
N ALA A 83 -6.11 -3.27 2.89
CA ALA A 83 -6.03 -2.00 2.20
C ALA A 83 -5.20 -1.02 3.02
N VAL A 84 -4.36 -0.26 2.37
CA VAL A 84 -3.61 0.85 2.96
C VAL A 84 -3.87 2.11 2.16
N GLY A 85 -3.88 3.26 2.81
CA GLY A 85 -4.10 4.54 2.15
C GLY A 85 -3.97 5.72 3.11
N ASP A 86 -3.93 6.90 2.55
CA ASP A 86 -3.95 8.15 3.32
C ASP A 86 -5.37 8.68 3.58
N GLY A 87 -6.37 8.01 3.05
CA GLY A 87 -7.77 8.42 3.11
C GLY A 87 -8.16 9.53 2.13
N GLU A 88 -7.22 10.06 1.36
CA GLU A 88 -7.46 11.18 0.45
C GLU A 88 -7.15 10.84 -1.02
N ASN A 89 -5.89 10.51 -1.33
CA ASN A 89 -5.42 10.43 -2.71
C ASN A 89 -4.88 9.07 -3.10
N PHE A 90 -4.33 8.30 -2.17
CA PHE A 90 -3.63 7.07 -2.46
C PHE A 90 -4.29 5.88 -1.79
N VAL A 91 -4.32 4.76 -2.47
CA VAL A 91 -4.80 3.49 -1.96
C VAL A 91 -3.96 2.35 -2.52
N GLY A 92 -3.71 1.35 -1.70
CA GLY A 92 -3.02 0.13 -2.12
C GLY A 92 -3.68 -1.08 -1.49
N ILE A 93 -3.73 -2.17 -2.22
CA ILE A 93 -4.27 -3.44 -1.75
C ILE A 93 -3.18 -4.50 -1.81
N GLY A 94 -3.01 -5.21 -0.72
CA GLY A 94 -2.05 -6.28 -0.61
C GLY A 94 -2.65 -7.56 -0.04
N LYS A 95 -2.08 -8.68 -0.47
CA LYS A 95 -2.41 -10.02 0.03
C LYS A 95 -1.20 -10.59 0.73
N GLY A 96 -1.41 -11.16 1.89
CA GLY A 96 -0.39 -11.89 2.63
C GLY A 96 -0.88 -13.28 3.01
N LYS A 97 0.06 -14.22 3.10
CA LYS A 97 -0.19 -15.58 3.58
C LYS A 97 0.85 -15.95 4.62
N GLY A 98 0.41 -16.61 5.67
CA GLY A 98 1.31 -17.08 6.71
C GLY A 98 0.67 -18.17 7.57
N LYS A 99 1.47 -18.81 8.38
CA LYS A 99 0.99 -19.78 9.37
C LYS A 99 0.21 -19.08 10.50
N GLU A 100 0.61 -17.86 10.83
CA GLU A 100 -0.01 -17.03 11.85
C GLU A 100 -0.61 -15.78 11.23
N PHE A 101 -1.63 -15.25 11.87
CA PHE A 101 -2.29 -14.02 11.43
C PHE A 101 -1.33 -12.84 11.33
N ARG A 102 -0.46 -12.65 12.32
CA ARG A 102 0.48 -11.52 12.36
C ARG A 102 1.43 -11.53 11.16
N MET A 103 2.00 -12.68 10.83
CA MET A 103 2.89 -12.83 9.68
C MET A 103 2.14 -12.53 8.36
N ALA A 104 0.95 -13.08 8.22
CA ALA A 104 0.10 -12.83 7.04
C ALA A 104 -0.31 -11.36 6.92
N PHE A 105 -0.58 -10.71 8.04
CA PHE A 105 -0.92 -9.29 8.08
C PHE A 105 0.26 -8.40 7.67
N ASP A 106 1.45 -8.64 8.22
CA ASP A 106 2.66 -7.87 7.90
C ASP A 106 3.03 -8.01 6.42
N ASP A 107 2.94 -9.22 5.86
CA ASP A 107 3.14 -9.46 4.43
C ASP A 107 2.09 -8.74 3.57
N ALA A 108 0.82 -8.76 4.00
CA ALA A 108 -0.26 -8.08 3.30
C ALA A 108 -0.05 -6.57 3.28
N VAL A 109 0.33 -5.96 4.41
CA VAL A 109 0.63 -4.53 4.51
C VAL A 109 1.82 -4.16 3.64
N ARG A 110 2.88 -4.95 3.65
CA ARG A 110 4.05 -4.74 2.80
C ARG A 110 3.68 -4.75 1.32
N ASN A 111 2.94 -5.76 0.88
CA ASN A 111 2.49 -5.87 -0.50
C ASN A 111 1.54 -4.74 -0.90
N ALA A 112 0.67 -4.31 0.01
CA ALA A 112 -0.22 -3.18 -0.21
C ALA A 112 0.54 -1.86 -0.44
N LYS A 113 1.58 -1.61 0.33
CA LYS A 113 2.46 -0.44 0.15
C LYS A 113 3.16 -0.44 -1.20
N LEU A 114 3.58 -1.60 -1.69
CA LEU A 114 4.22 -1.74 -3.00
C LEU A 114 3.24 -1.53 -4.17
N ASN A 115 1.95 -1.78 -3.96
CA ASN A 115 0.89 -1.67 -4.96
C ASN A 115 0.09 -0.37 -4.84
N LEU A 116 0.67 0.67 -4.29
CA LEU A 116 0.00 1.94 -4.09
C LEU A 116 -0.33 2.62 -5.43
N ILE A 117 -1.56 3.08 -5.57
CA ILE A 117 -2.04 3.82 -6.73
C ILE A 117 -2.65 5.15 -6.30
N LYS A 118 -2.64 6.11 -7.20
CA LYS A 118 -3.35 7.37 -7.00
C LYS A 118 -4.80 7.22 -7.43
N VAL A 119 -5.73 7.58 -6.55
CA VAL A 119 -7.15 7.62 -6.86
C VAL A 119 -7.45 8.92 -7.60
N ARG A 120 -8.02 8.82 -8.78
CA ARG A 120 -8.53 9.97 -9.51
C ARG A 120 -9.82 10.45 -8.85
N LYS A 121 -9.78 11.67 -8.38
CA LYS A 121 -10.97 12.38 -7.92
C LYS A 121 -11.40 13.38 -8.97
N GLY A 122 -12.66 13.37 -9.30
CA GLY A 122 -13.26 14.38 -10.15
C GLY A 122 -14.48 14.94 -9.47
N CYS A 123 -14.59 16.25 -9.44
CA CYS A 123 -15.87 16.91 -9.47
C CYS A 123 -15.71 18.37 -9.84
N GLY A 124 -16.73 18.93 -10.38
CA GLY A 124 -16.75 20.21 -11.10
C GLY A 124 -17.21 20.00 -12.52
N SER A 125 -17.54 18.76 -12.90
CA SER A 125 -18.19 18.45 -14.16
C SER A 125 -19.64 18.95 -14.09
N TRP A 126 -20.08 19.62 -15.10
CA TRP A 126 -21.46 20.08 -15.24
C TRP A 126 -22.49 18.93 -15.24
N GLU A 127 -22.05 17.69 -15.47
CA GLU A 127 -22.88 16.49 -15.43
C GLU A 127 -23.06 15.94 -14.00
N CYS A 128 -22.22 16.34 -13.07
CA CYS A 128 -22.28 15.87 -11.68
C CYS A 128 -22.62 17.02 -10.74
N GLY A 129 -23.80 16.96 -10.13
CA GLY A 129 -24.28 17.96 -9.18
C GLY A 129 -23.81 17.77 -7.74
N CYS A 130 -22.77 16.95 -7.49
CA CYS A 130 -22.37 16.58 -6.12
C CYS A 130 -21.62 17.68 -5.35
N GLY A 131 -20.91 18.59 -6.04
CA GLY A 131 -20.13 19.68 -5.41
C GLY A 131 -18.96 19.20 -4.52
N ARG A 132 -18.66 17.90 -4.50
CA ARG A 132 -17.61 17.29 -3.66
C ARG A 132 -16.63 16.50 -4.52
N PRO A 133 -15.33 16.48 -4.17
CA PRO A 133 -14.41 15.57 -4.81
C PRO A 133 -14.81 14.10 -4.51
N HIS A 134 -14.97 13.31 -5.55
CA HIS A 134 -15.29 11.88 -5.47
C HIS A 134 -14.47 11.09 -6.49
N SER A 135 -14.43 9.78 -6.32
CA SER A 135 -13.76 8.91 -7.28
C SER A 135 -14.45 8.94 -8.65
N VAL A 136 -13.64 8.91 -9.69
CA VAL A 136 -14.11 8.84 -11.09
C VAL A 136 -14.04 7.39 -11.56
N PRO A 137 -15.05 6.88 -12.27
CA PRO A 137 -15.01 5.54 -12.85
C PRO A 137 -13.80 5.39 -13.79
N ILE A 138 -13.03 4.34 -13.59
CA ILE A 138 -11.90 4.00 -14.45
C ILE A 138 -12.24 2.72 -15.18
N LEU A 139 -12.06 2.75 -16.51
CA LEU A 139 -12.20 1.55 -17.32
C LEU A 139 -11.03 0.62 -17.03
N THR A 140 -11.31 -0.50 -16.38
CA THR A 140 -10.32 -1.54 -16.12
C THR A 140 -10.62 -2.77 -16.96
N ARG A 141 -9.56 -3.37 -17.51
CA ARG A 141 -9.64 -4.69 -18.14
C ARG A 141 -9.15 -5.75 -17.15
N GLY A 142 -10.03 -6.64 -16.76
CA GLY A 142 -9.70 -7.80 -15.95
C GLY A 142 -9.93 -9.08 -16.72
N LYS A 143 -9.09 -10.09 -16.50
CA LYS A 143 -9.43 -11.47 -16.86
C LYS A 143 -10.14 -12.10 -15.67
N SER A 144 -11.42 -12.42 -15.83
CA SER A 144 -12.06 -13.39 -14.97
C SER A 144 -11.72 -14.76 -15.55
N GLY A 145 -10.91 -15.53 -14.82
CA GLY A 145 -10.62 -16.89 -15.21
C GLY A 145 -11.84 -17.77 -14.96
N SER A 146 -12.23 -18.53 -15.91
CA SER A 146 -13.02 -19.74 -15.75
C SER A 146 -12.10 -20.95 -15.91
#